data_9d00385a826612c50e7e3bc3efffa3ca
#
_entry.id   9d00385a826612c50e7e3bc3efffa3ca
#
_cell.length_a   1.000
_cell.length_b   1.000
_cell.length_c   1.000
_cell.angle_alpha   90.00
_cell.angle_beta   90.00
_cell.angle_gamma   90.00
#
_symmetry.space_group_name_H-M   'P 1'
#
loop_
_entity.id
_entity.type
_entity.pdbx_description
1 polymer ?
#
loop_
_entity_poly.entity_id
_entity_poly.type
_entity_poly.pdbx_seq_one_letter_code
_entity_poly.pdbx_strand_id
1 'polypeptide(L)'
;MTYFLDSNFLIDAKNLHFSIDGKPEFWGWLLRLGKEGILRIPEEVYKEVTRGNDDLVDWVNTHHETFFCKTEECVFSLPNALAGYGNPSETDLEFLKADPFVIAHAIASGGTVVTGEKPKYTAVIKNKKIPTICESLRVPCLTLPGFMWELRSTMPS
;
A
#
# COMPACT_ATOMS: atom_id res chain seq x y z
N MET A 1 -7.41 10.22 -9.42
CA MET A 1 -7.06 8.84 -9.10
C MET A 1 -6.30 8.79 -7.79
N THR A 2 -6.65 7.91 -6.91
CA THR A 2 -5.98 7.73 -5.62
C THR A 2 -5.19 6.42 -5.61
N TYR A 3 -3.98 6.48 -5.06
CA TYR A 3 -3.08 5.33 -4.94
C TYR A 3 -2.90 5.01 -3.47
N PHE A 4 -3.04 3.74 -3.12
CA PHE A 4 -2.91 3.25 -1.75
C PHE A 4 -1.64 2.42 -1.63
N LEU A 5 -0.72 2.85 -0.76
CA LEU A 5 0.56 2.19 -0.56
C LEU A 5 0.47 1.05 0.45
N ASP A 6 1.03 -0.09 0.06
CA ASP A 6 1.29 -1.19 0.96
C ASP A 6 2.63 -0.99 1.68
N SER A 7 2.80 -1.63 2.82
CA SER A 7 4.04 -1.54 3.60
C SER A 7 5.27 -2.01 2.82
N ASN A 8 5.12 -3.06 2.01
CA ASN A 8 6.22 -3.58 1.19
C ASN A 8 6.73 -2.55 0.18
N PHE A 9 5.86 -1.72 -0.38
CA PHE A 9 6.28 -0.63 -1.25
C PHE A 9 7.24 0.31 -0.53
N LEU A 10 6.85 0.76 0.67
CA LEU A 10 7.66 1.71 1.45
C LEU A 10 8.99 1.09 1.88
N ILE A 11 8.95 -0.13 2.36
CA ILE A 11 10.14 -0.84 2.84
C ILE A 11 11.11 -1.09 1.69
N ASP A 12 10.62 -1.56 0.55
CA ASP A 12 11.46 -1.82 -0.62
C ASP A 12 12.01 -0.52 -1.23
N ALA A 13 11.19 0.52 -1.29
CA ALA A 13 11.66 1.81 -1.78
C ALA A 13 12.83 2.31 -0.96
N LYS A 14 12.72 2.27 0.36
CA LYS A 14 13.78 2.71 1.27
C LYS A 14 15.03 1.82 1.21
N ASN A 15 14.84 0.49 1.26
CA ASN A 15 15.96 -0.44 1.38
C ASN A 15 16.67 -0.75 0.07
N LEU A 16 15.94 -0.79 -1.05
CA LEU A 16 16.48 -1.30 -2.31
C LEU A 16 16.77 -0.21 -3.33
N HIS A 17 16.08 0.94 -3.27
CA HIS A 17 16.13 1.92 -4.35
C HIS A 17 16.46 3.33 -3.91
N PHE A 18 15.83 3.85 -2.88
CA PHE A 18 15.89 5.25 -2.50
C PHE A 18 16.02 5.40 -0.99
N SER A 19 17.24 5.49 -0.48
CA SER A 19 17.41 5.79 0.94
C SER A 19 16.83 7.19 1.24
N ILE A 20 16.27 7.39 2.42
CA ILE A 20 15.61 8.65 2.77
C ILE A 20 16.61 9.81 2.74
N ASP A 21 17.79 9.61 3.31
CA ASP A 21 18.84 10.64 3.34
C ASP A 21 19.56 10.79 1.99
N GLY A 22 19.74 9.69 1.26
CA GLY A 22 20.49 9.70 0.00
C GLY A 22 19.69 10.15 -1.21
N LYS A 23 18.38 10.00 -1.18
CA LYS A 23 17.48 10.36 -2.28
C LYS A 23 16.28 11.16 -1.77
N PRO A 24 16.51 12.33 -1.16
CA PRO A 24 15.41 13.11 -0.59
C PRO A 24 14.39 13.58 -1.63
N GLU A 25 14.77 13.73 -2.87
CA GLU A 25 13.86 14.14 -3.93
C GLU A 25 12.75 13.10 -4.19
N PHE A 26 13.02 11.81 -4.04
CA PHE A 26 11.99 10.77 -4.16
C PHE A 26 10.96 10.90 -3.03
N TRP A 27 11.42 11.02 -1.80
CA TRP A 27 10.54 11.11 -0.62
C TRP A 27 9.77 12.43 -0.59
N GLY A 28 10.40 13.52 -1.06
CA GLY A 28 9.73 14.80 -1.25
C GLY A 28 8.64 14.75 -2.31
N TRP A 29 8.85 13.97 -3.36
CA TRP A 29 7.84 13.73 -4.39
C TRP A 29 6.64 12.98 -3.82
N LEU A 30 6.86 11.89 -3.06
CA LEU A 30 5.78 11.17 -2.38
C LEU A 30 4.99 12.11 -1.47
N LEU A 31 5.69 12.95 -0.71
CA LEU A 31 5.06 13.90 0.20
C LEU A 31 4.16 14.88 -0.56
N ARG A 32 4.62 15.38 -1.69
CA ARG A 32 3.83 16.28 -2.53
C ARG A 32 2.56 15.60 -3.05
N LEU A 33 2.67 14.34 -3.49
CA LEU A 33 1.51 13.55 -3.93
C LEU A 33 0.52 13.35 -2.78
N GLY A 34 1.02 13.13 -1.58
CA GLY A 34 0.19 13.00 -0.39
C GLY A 34 -0.57 14.28 -0.09
N LYS A 35 0.09 15.43 -0.17
CA LYS A 35 -0.53 16.74 0.06
C LYS A 35 -1.63 17.04 -0.97
N GLU A 36 -1.48 16.53 -2.18
CA GLU A 36 -2.49 16.67 -3.24
C GLU A 36 -3.61 15.65 -3.14
N GLY A 37 -3.58 14.74 -2.16
CA GLY A 37 -4.58 13.70 -1.99
C GLY A 37 -4.49 12.55 -2.98
N ILE A 38 -3.41 12.48 -3.75
CA ILE A 38 -3.19 11.45 -4.77
C ILE A 38 -2.71 10.15 -4.12
N LEU A 39 -1.90 10.27 -3.07
CA LEU A 39 -1.25 9.15 -2.41
C LEU A 39 -1.73 9.02 -0.97
N ARG A 40 -2.14 7.80 -0.59
CA ARG A 40 -2.63 7.52 0.76
C ARG A 40 -1.95 6.30 1.34
N ILE A 41 -1.81 6.29 2.66
CA ILE A 41 -1.30 5.16 3.42
C ILE A 41 -2.38 4.73 4.40
N PRO A 42 -2.96 3.54 4.24
CA PRO A 42 -4.00 3.05 5.16
C PRO A 42 -3.51 2.91 6.60
N GLU A 43 -4.42 3.12 7.53
CA GLU A 43 -4.18 2.98 8.97
C GLU A 43 -3.50 1.66 9.33
N GLU A 44 -3.95 0.56 8.74
CA GLU A 44 -3.40 -0.77 9.01
C GLU A 44 -1.96 -0.90 8.52
N VAL A 45 -1.60 -0.19 7.45
CA VAL A 45 -0.21 -0.15 6.95
C VAL A 45 0.69 0.59 7.95
N TYR A 46 0.20 1.67 8.56
CA TYR A 46 0.96 2.36 9.61
C TYR A 46 1.29 1.44 10.77
N LYS A 47 0.35 0.59 11.18
CA LYS A 47 0.57 -0.37 12.25
C LYS A 47 1.70 -1.34 11.94
N GLU A 48 1.85 -1.74 10.69
CA GLU A 48 2.94 -2.63 10.26
C GLU A 48 4.27 -1.90 10.19
N VAL A 49 4.30 -0.74 9.52
CA VAL A 49 5.53 0.01 9.28
C VAL A 49 6.13 0.51 10.59
N THR A 50 5.31 0.93 11.55
CA THR A 50 5.76 1.51 12.81
C THR A 50 6.20 0.48 13.85
N ARG A 51 6.20 -0.81 13.53
CA ARG A 51 6.77 -1.83 14.41
C ARG A 51 8.29 -1.76 14.50
N GLY A 52 8.94 -1.17 13.48
CA GLY A 52 10.39 -0.95 13.50
C GLY A 52 10.76 0.33 14.25
N ASN A 53 12.04 0.69 14.15
CA ASN A 53 12.58 1.89 14.79
C ASN A 53 13.62 2.59 13.89
N ASP A 54 13.51 2.45 12.60
CA ASP A 54 14.42 3.05 11.62
C ASP A 54 13.95 4.42 11.13
N ASP A 55 14.66 4.97 10.16
CA ASP A 55 14.35 6.26 9.57
C ASP A 55 13.02 6.27 8.80
N LEU A 56 12.58 5.12 8.27
CA LEU A 56 11.28 5.01 7.63
C LEU A 56 10.15 5.22 8.65
N VAL A 57 10.27 4.64 9.85
CA VAL A 57 9.31 4.84 10.93
C VAL A 57 9.20 6.33 11.28
N ASP A 58 10.35 6.99 11.41
CA ASP A 58 10.39 8.42 11.71
C ASP A 58 9.73 9.23 10.60
N TRP A 59 9.98 8.88 9.35
CA TRP A 59 9.41 9.58 8.19
C TRP A 59 7.89 9.45 8.13
N VAL A 60 7.35 8.22 8.28
CA VAL A 60 5.90 8.02 8.23
C VAL A 60 5.20 8.67 9.43
N ASN A 61 5.82 8.66 10.61
CA ASN A 61 5.25 9.32 11.79
C ASN A 61 5.25 10.84 11.63
N THR A 62 6.33 11.41 11.11
CA THR A 62 6.43 12.86 10.88
C THR A 62 5.36 13.34 9.90
N HIS A 63 5.07 12.56 8.87
CA HIS A 63 4.15 12.93 7.80
C HIS A 63 2.79 12.22 7.88
N HIS A 64 2.44 11.70 9.05
CA HIS A 64 1.22 10.94 9.29
C HIS A 64 -0.02 11.63 8.71
N GLU A 65 -0.23 12.89 9.06
CA GLU A 65 -1.43 13.64 8.65
C GLU A 65 -1.53 13.81 7.13
N THR A 66 -0.40 13.77 6.43
CA THR A 66 -0.37 13.95 4.98
C THR A 66 -0.92 12.74 4.22
N PHE A 67 -0.67 11.54 4.72
CA PHE A 67 -0.98 10.29 3.99
C PHE A 67 -2.12 9.48 4.59
N PHE A 68 -2.38 9.64 5.86
CA PHE A 68 -3.24 8.75 6.64
C PHE A 68 -4.66 8.68 6.10
N CYS A 69 -5.20 7.46 6.00
CA CYS A 69 -6.62 7.23 5.81
C CYS A 69 -7.13 6.17 6.78
N LYS A 70 -8.31 6.42 7.35
CA LYS A 70 -8.88 5.59 8.41
C LYS A 70 -9.47 4.30 7.85
N THR A 71 -9.38 3.22 8.61
CA THR A 71 -10.01 1.95 8.27
C THR A 71 -11.51 2.08 8.04
N GLU A 72 -12.18 2.99 8.76
CA GLU A 72 -13.61 3.26 8.59
C GLU A 72 -13.98 3.61 7.14
N GLU A 73 -13.07 4.25 6.39
CA GLU A 73 -13.33 4.67 5.00
C GLU A 73 -13.45 3.48 4.05
N CYS A 74 -12.99 2.29 4.44
CA CYS A 74 -13.03 1.10 3.58
C CYS A 74 -13.86 -0.05 4.17
N VAL A 75 -14.48 0.15 5.33
CA VAL A 75 -15.12 -0.95 6.08
C VAL A 75 -16.21 -1.66 5.28
N PHE A 76 -16.98 -0.94 4.47
CA PHE A 76 -18.04 -1.53 3.66
C PHE A 76 -17.49 -2.32 2.45
N SER A 77 -16.27 -2.06 2.04
CA SER A 77 -15.61 -2.78 0.95
C SER A 77 -14.75 -3.94 1.43
N LEU A 78 -14.52 -4.03 2.74
CA LEU A 78 -13.70 -5.10 3.31
C LEU A 78 -14.24 -6.50 3.02
N PRO A 79 -15.55 -6.78 3.11
CA PRO A 79 -16.06 -8.10 2.74
C PRO A 79 -15.72 -8.52 1.32
N ASN A 80 -15.73 -7.58 0.37
CA ASN A 80 -15.36 -7.89 -1.01
C ASN A 80 -13.87 -8.23 -1.14
N ALA A 81 -13.02 -7.48 -0.45
CA ALA A 81 -11.59 -7.76 -0.42
C ALA A 81 -11.33 -9.15 0.18
N LEU A 82 -11.97 -9.47 1.29
CA LEU A 82 -11.83 -10.77 1.96
C LEU A 82 -12.33 -11.92 1.08
N ALA A 83 -13.43 -11.69 0.34
CA ALA A 83 -13.95 -12.71 -0.59
C ALA A 83 -12.92 -13.06 -1.68
N GLY A 84 -12.08 -12.09 -2.08
CA GLY A 84 -10.99 -12.34 -3.03
C GLY A 84 -9.96 -13.34 -2.51
N TYR A 85 -9.77 -13.40 -1.20
CA TYR A 85 -8.89 -14.39 -0.57
C TYR A 85 -9.54 -15.77 -0.44
N GLY A 86 -10.87 -15.86 -0.53
CA GLY A 86 -11.64 -17.06 -0.33
C GLY A 86 -12.46 -16.96 0.95
N ASN A 87 -12.23 -17.84 1.89
CA ASN A 87 -12.91 -17.81 3.18
C ASN A 87 -11.84 -17.81 4.31
N PRO A 88 -11.17 -16.68 4.55
CA PRO A 88 -10.08 -16.63 5.51
C PRO A 88 -10.54 -16.87 6.94
N SER A 89 -9.79 -17.71 7.67
CA SER A 89 -9.96 -17.92 9.10
C SER A 89 -9.35 -16.76 9.88
N GLU A 90 -9.60 -16.71 11.19
CA GLU A 90 -8.94 -15.71 12.05
C GLU A 90 -7.41 -15.83 11.98
N THR A 91 -6.90 -17.06 11.93
CA THR A 91 -5.46 -17.30 11.79
C THR A 91 -4.94 -16.77 10.46
N ASP A 92 -5.68 -17.00 9.37
CA ASP A 92 -5.31 -16.44 8.06
C ASP A 92 -5.23 -14.91 8.11
N LEU A 93 -6.20 -14.27 8.76
CA LEU A 93 -6.21 -12.81 8.88
C LEU A 93 -5.01 -12.27 9.66
N GLU A 94 -4.54 -12.99 10.66
CA GLU A 94 -3.33 -12.62 11.40
C GLU A 94 -2.09 -12.61 10.49
N PHE A 95 -2.02 -13.51 9.51
CA PHE A 95 -0.93 -13.53 8.53
C PHE A 95 -1.10 -12.47 7.45
N LEU A 96 -2.32 -12.20 7.03
CA LEU A 96 -2.59 -11.22 5.96
C LEU A 96 -2.40 -9.78 6.42
N LYS A 97 -2.63 -9.51 7.70
CA LYS A 97 -2.41 -8.19 8.32
C LYS A 97 -3.11 -7.05 7.55
N ALA A 98 -2.36 -6.08 7.05
CA ALA A 98 -2.91 -4.92 6.37
C ALA A 98 -3.40 -5.22 4.95
N ASP A 99 -3.00 -6.30 4.33
CA ASP A 99 -3.24 -6.58 2.92
C ASP A 99 -4.72 -6.43 2.49
N PRO A 100 -5.69 -7.06 3.18
CA PRO A 100 -7.10 -6.92 2.79
C PRO A 100 -7.60 -5.48 2.90
N PHE A 101 -7.07 -4.70 3.86
CA PHE A 101 -7.48 -3.32 4.07
C PHE A 101 -6.99 -2.40 2.95
N VAL A 102 -5.77 -2.61 2.47
CA VAL A 102 -5.23 -1.85 1.33
C VAL A 102 -6.12 -2.07 0.10
N ILE A 103 -6.47 -3.32 -0.18
CA ILE A 103 -7.36 -3.66 -1.29
C ILE A 103 -8.75 -3.05 -1.09
N ALA A 104 -9.29 -3.13 0.12
CA ALA A 104 -10.61 -2.57 0.43
C ALA A 104 -10.66 -1.06 0.21
N HIS A 105 -9.62 -0.32 0.56
CA HIS A 105 -9.53 1.12 0.28
C HIS A 105 -9.59 1.40 -1.22
N ALA A 106 -8.87 0.62 -2.02
CA ALA A 106 -8.88 0.77 -3.48
C ALA A 106 -10.27 0.48 -4.05
N ILE A 107 -10.96 -0.55 -3.55
CA ILE A 107 -12.34 -0.86 -3.96
C ILE A 107 -13.27 0.30 -3.61
N ALA A 108 -13.19 0.80 -2.38
CA ALA A 108 -14.09 1.85 -1.88
C ALA A 108 -14.01 3.14 -2.69
N SER A 109 -12.82 3.50 -3.17
CA SER A 109 -12.59 4.77 -3.88
C SER A 109 -12.44 4.62 -5.39
N GLY A 110 -12.42 3.39 -5.91
CA GLY A 110 -12.08 3.17 -7.32
C GLY A 110 -10.61 3.46 -7.60
N GLY A 111 -9.74 3.31 -6.61
CA GLY A 111 -8.33 3.63 -6.69
C GLY A 111 -7.44 2.47 -7.10
N THR A 112 -6.13 2.66 -6.95
CA THR A 112 -5.08 1.71 -7.35
C THR A 112 -4.25 1.32 -6.14
N VAL A 113 -3.91 0.04 -6.02
CA VAL A 113 -2.97 -0.45 -5.00
C VAL A 113 -1.55 -0.37 -5.55
N VAL A 114 -0.61 0.06 -4.72
CA VAL A 114 0.82 0.04 -5.07
C VAL A 114 1.55 -0.82 -4.04
N THR A 115 2.18 -1.89 -4.51
CA THR A 115 2.84 -2.87 -3.64
C THR A 115 4.17 -3.33 -4.21
N GLY A 116 5.09 -3.73 -3.33
CA GLY A 116 6.32 -4.40 -3.73
C GLY A 116 6.18 -5.91 -3.87
N GLU A 117 5.01 -6.46 -3.55
CA GLU A 117 4.79 -7.91 -3.65
C GLU A 117 4.69 -8.37 -5.09
N LYS A 118 5.09 -9.62 -5.34
CA LYS A 118 4.94 -10.28 -6.64
C LYS A 118 3.72 -11.21 -6.60
N PRO A 119 3.07 -11.44 -7.76
CA PRO A 119 1.97 -12.39 -7.83
C PRO A 119 2.40 -13.78 -7.36
N LYS A 120 1.50 -14.46 -6.66
CA LYS A 120 1.71 -15.83 -6.23
C LYS A 120 0.38 -16.58 -6.32
N TYR A 121 0.35 -17.63 -7.13
CA TYR A 121 -0.83 -18.45 -7.32
C TYR A 121 -0.77 -19.64 -6.38
N THR A 122 -1.56 -19.61 -5.32
CA THR A 122 -1.62 -20.63 -4.27
C THR A 122 -3.04 -20.74 -3.74
N ALA A 123 -3.42 -21.95 -3.31
CA ALA A 123 -4.69 -22.18 -2.62
C ALA A 123 -4.59 -21.88 -1.12
N VAL A 124 -3.38 -21.74 -0.58
CA VAL A 124 -3.16 -21.46 0.85
C VAL A 124 -3.43 -19.99 1.12
N ILE A 125 -4.54 -19.68 1.77
CA ILE A 125 -5.04 -18.31 1.95
C ILE A 125 -4.00 -17.39 2.58
N LYS A 126 -3.37 -17.80 3.67
CA LYS A 126 -2.38 -16.96 4.38
C LYS A 126 -1.15 -16.60 3.54
N ASN A 127 -0.91 -17.35 2.45
CA ASN A 127 0.22 -17.12 1.55
C ASN A 127 -0.15 -16.34 0.28
N LYS A 128 -1.42 -15.98 0.11
CA LYS A 128 -1.87 -15.22 -1.05
C LYS A 128 -1.33 -13.80 -0.98
N LYS A 129 -0.95 -13.28 -2.15
CA LYS A 129 -0.33 -11.95 -2.26
C LYS A 129 -1.29 -10.95 -2.90
N ILE A 130 -1.11 -9.69 -2.56
CA ILE A 130 -1.95 -8.59 -3.04
C ILE A 130 -2.16 -8.59 -4.55
N PRO A 131 -1.10 -8.68 -5.40
CA PRO A 131 -1.31 -8.60 -6.85
C PRO A 131 -2.26 -9.66 -7.39
N THR A 132 -2.19 -10.88 -6.87
CA THR A 132 -3.05 -11.99 -7.31
C THR A 132 -4.51 -11.73 -6.94
N ILE A 133 -4.74 -11.22 -5.72
CA ILE A 133 -6.08 -10.88 -5.26
C ILE A 133 -6.65 -9.71 -6.05
N CYS A 134 -5.85 -8.67 -6.29
CA CYS A 134 -6.25 -7.53 -7.11
C CYS A 134 -6.65 -7.97 -8.53
N GLU A 135 -5.89 -8.87 -9.12
CA GLU A 135 -6.20 -9.43 -10.44
C GLU A 135 -7.58 -10.07 -10.44
N SER A 136 -7.89 -10.93 -9.45
CA SER A 136 -9.17 -11.62 -9.38
C SER A 136 -10.35 -10.67 -9.11
N LEU A 137 -10.12 -9.59 -8.40
CA LEU A 137 -11.14 -8.59 -8.07
C LEU A 137 -11.18 -7.43 -9.07
N ARG A 138 -10.32 -7.43 -10.08
CA ARG A 138 -10.19 -6.36 -11.07
C ARG A 138 -9.88 -5.02 -10.43
N VAL A 139 -9.04 -5.03 -9.41
CA VAL A 139 -8.52 -3.82 -8.78
C VAL A 139 -7.18 -3.49 -9.42
N PRO A 140 -6.98 -2.28 -9.94
CA PRO A 140 -5.67 -1.89 -10.48
C PRO A 140 -4.57 -2.03 -9.43
N CYS A 141 -3.44 -2.62 -9.82
CA CYS A 141 -2.32 -2.86 -8.92
C CYS A 141 -1.01 -2.59 -9.64
N LEU A 142 -0.14 -1.80 -9.03
CA LEU A 142 1.13 -1.38 -9.62
C LEU A 142 2.31 -1.73 -8.72
N THR A 143 3.44 -1.97 -9.35
CA THR A 143 4.75 -2.02 -8.69
C THR A 143 5.33 -0.61 -8.60
N LEU A 144 6.47 -0.44 -7.91
CA LEU A 144 7.17 0.85 -7.86
C LEU A 144 7.50 1.39 -9.26
N PRO A 145 8.11 0.61 -10.18
CA PRO A 145 8.35 1.12 -11.53
C PRO A 145 7.07 1.51 -12.26
N GLY A 146 5.99 0.72 -12.13
CA GLY A 146 4.71 1.03 -12.77
C GLY A 146 4.09 2.32 -12.23
N PHE A 147 4.16 2.52 -10.93
CA PHE A 147 3.70 3.74 -10.26
C PHE A 147 4.49 4.96 -10.75
N MET A 148 5.81 4.86 -10.77
CA MET A 148 6.67 5.94 -11.27
C MET A 148 6.38 6.27 -12.74
N TRP A 149 6.14 5.26 -13.55
CA TRP A 149 5.80 5.47 -14.96
C TRP A 149 4.46 6.20 -15.10
N GLU A 150 3.42 5.78 -14.39
CA GLU A 150 2.12 6.44 -14.47
C GLU A 150 2.18 7.91 -14.06
N LEU A 151 2.96 8.23 -13.05
CA LEU A 151 3.06 9.59 -12.49
C LEU A 151 4.33 10.32 -12.93
N ARG A 152 4.99 9.87 -13.99
CA ARG A 152 6.28 10.43 -14.43
C ARG A 152 6.25 11.92 -14.71
N SER A 153 5.12 12.45 -15.16
CA SER A 153 4.98 13.89 -15.44
C SER A 153 5.02 14.75 -14.18
N THR A 154 4.79 14.16 -13.01
CA THR A 154 4.81 14.86 -11.72
C THR A 154 6.15 14.74 -11.00
N MET A 155 7.04 13.90 -11.50
CA MET A 155 8.33 13.65 -10.84
C MET A 155 9.27 14.84 -10.97
N PRO A 156 10.21 15.00 -10.01
CA PRO A 156 11.26 16.03 -10.13
C PRO A 156 12.11 15.78 -11.37
N SER A 157 12.51 16.86 -12.01
CA SER A 157 13.38 16.80 -13.19
C SER A 157 14.84 16.59 -12.83
#